data_714ec69f12845c86f748a7a7e108e68c
#
_entry.id   714ec69f12845c86f748a7a7e108e68c
#
_cell.length_a   1.000
_cell.length_b   1.000
_cell.length_c   1.000
_cell.angle_alpha   90.00
_cell.angle_beta   90.00
_cell.angle_gamma   90.00
#
_symmetry.space_group_name_H-M   'P 1'
#
loop_
_entity.id
_entity.type
_entity.pdbx_description
1 polymer ?
#
loop_
_entity_poly.entity_id
_entity_poly.type
_entity_poly.pdbx_seq_one_letter_code
_entity_poly.pdbx_strand_id
1 'polypeptide(L)'
;MNRIFRNTIFYLLIFLVVIGIVSYFNGSTQKTTSVSYDKFITKLEKGEVRNVQLQPKNGVFEVKGQFNNSSQGEQFVTYAPNTEELQKKINDKAQGAEVKYQPAEETSAWVTFFTSIIPFVIIFILFFFLLNQAQGGGSRVMNFGKSKAKLYNDEKKKVRFRDVAGADEEKQELVEVVEFLKDPRKFAEVGARIPKGVLLVGPPGTGKTLLARAVAGEAGVPFFSISGSDFVEMFVGVGASRVRDLFENAKKNAPCIIFIDEIDAVGRQRGAGLGGGHDEREQTLNQLLVEMDGFGANEGIIIIAATNRPDILDPALLRPGRFDRQITVDRPDVNGREAVLKVHARNKPLDENINLRAIATRTPGFSGADLENLLNEAALVAARQDKKKIDMSDIDEATDRVIAGPAKKSRVISEKERNIVAFHEAGHTVIGVVLDEADVVHKVTIVPRGQAGGYAVMLPKEDRYFMTKPELLDKITGLLGGRVAEEIVFGEVSTGAHNDFQRATGIARRMVTEFGMSDKLGPMQFGSSQGGQVFLGRDFHSEQNYSDAIAHEIDMEMQTIMKECYARAKQILTDNRDKLDLIAKTLLEVETLDAEQINHLCDYGRLPERPTSSTDVKVNINMKKDDEELEDK
;
A
#
# COMPACT_ATOMS: atom_id res chain seq x y z
N MET A 1 -30.29 -5.03 11.15
CA MET A 1 -31.06 -3.79 10.89
C MET A 1 -30.42 -2.66 11.67
N ASN A 2 -29.82 -1.68 10.99
CA ASN A 2 -29.02 -0.62 11.59
C ASN A 2 -29.86 0.24 12.56
N ARG A 3 -29.29 0.60 13.73
CA ARG A 3 -29.93 1.48 14.73
C ARG A 3 -30.48 2.77 14.12
N ILE A 4 -29.83 3.29 13.10
CA ILE A 4 -30.24 4.48 12.34
C ILE A 4 -31.59 4.24 11.63
N PHE A 5 -31.78 3.10 10.99
CA PHE A 5 -33.01 2.75 10.26
C PHE A 5 -34.23 2.63 11.21
N ARG A 6 -34.02 2.07 12.41
CA ARG A 6 -35.06 1.91 13.43
C ARG A 6 -35.52 3.27 13.99
N ASN A 7 -34.60 4.20 14.16
CA ASN A 7 -34.91 5.55 14.64
C ASN A 7 -35.63 6.37 13.57
N THR A 8 -35.21 6.28 12.31
CA THR A 8 -35.87 6.99 11.20
C THR A 8 -37.32 6.53 11.01
N ILE A 9 -37.58 5.23 11.10
CA ILE A 9 -38.94 4.65 11.02
C ILE A 9 -39.80 5.15 12.20
N PHE A 10 -39.25 5.23 13.42
CA PHE A 10 -39.96 5.72 14.60
C PHE A 10 -40.39 7.19 14.44
N TYR A 11 -39.52 8.06 13.92
CA TYR A 11 -39.85 9.45 13.67
C TYR A 11 -40.85 9.65 12.52
N LEU A 12 -40.76 8.83 11.47
CA LEU A 12 -41.72 8.83 10.38
C LEU A 12 -43.11 8.43 10.88
N LEU A 13 -43.18 7.48 11.80
CA LEU A 13 -44.43 7.03 12.43
C LEU A 13 -45.06 8.11 13.31
N ILE A 14 -44.26 8.84 14.09
CA ILE A 14 -44.71 9.99 14.89
C ILE A 14 -45.23 11.10 13.96
N PHE A 15 -44.53 11.39 12.89
CA PHE A 15 -44.95 12.39 11.90
C PHE A 15 -46.28 12.02 11.22
N LEU A 16 -46.49 10.75 10.87
CA LEU A 16 -47.75 10.25 10.35
C LEU A 16 -48.92 10.32 11.34
N VAL A 17 -48.62 10.05 12.64
CA VAL A 17 -49.61 10.17 13.71
C VAL A 17 -50.05 11.65 13.90
N VAL A 18 -49.11 12.59 13.86
CA VAL A 18 -49.38 14.02 13.98
C VAL A 18 -50.22 14.49 12.79
N ILE A 19 -49.90 14.10 11.55
CA ILE A 19 -50.71 14.39 10.37
C ILE A 19 -52.10 13.78 10.50
N GLY A 20 -52.22 12.55 10.98
CA GLY A 20 -53.50 11.87 11.21
C GLY A 20 -54.39 12.62 12.22
N ILE A 21 -53.81 13.11 13.33
CA ILE A 21 -54.49 13.90 14.34
C ILE A 21 -54.97 15.24 13.75
N VAL A 22 -54.09 15.95 13.04
CA VAL A 22 -54.46 17.24 12.36
C VAL A 22 -55.53 17.01 11.30
N SER A 23 -55.49 15.96 10.51
CA SER A 23 -56.52 15.59 9.54
C SER A 23 -57.85 15.20 10.19
N TYR A 24 -57.80 14.52 11.34
CA TYR A 24 -59.02 14.13 12.08
C TYR A 24 -59.75 15.35 12.63
N PHE A 25 -59.05 16.36 13.13
CA PHE A 25 -59.64 17.63 13.60
C PHE A 25 -60.11 18.56 12.48
N ASN A 26 -59.59 18.43 11.26
CA ASN A 26 -60.01 19.21 10.10
C ASN A 26 -61.12 18.56 9.26
N GLY A 27 -61.61 17.42 9.65
CA GLY A 27 -62.52 16.60 8.83
C GLY A 27 -63.98 16.68 9.17
N SER A 28 -64.66 17.83 8.91
CA SER A 28 -66.10 17.85 8.65
C SER A 28 -66.44 18.91 7.61
N THR A 29 -66.14 18.67 6.37
CA THR A 29 -66.62 19.51 5.25
C THR A 29 -67.94 18.99 4.75
N GLN A 30 -69.04 19.64 5.21
CA GLN A 30 -70.28 19.54 4.49
C GLN A 30 -70.09 20.17 3.05
N LYS A 31 -70.66 19.55 2.02
CA LYS A 31 -70.55 20.04 0.65
C LYS A 31 -71.21 21.41 0.56
N THR A 32 -70.50 22.49 0.58
CA THR A 32 -70.97 23.86 0.40
C THR A 32 -70.64 24.29 -1.01
N THR A 33 -71.65 24.79 -1.72
CA THR A 33 -71.52 25.36 -3.08
C THR A 33 -71.32 26.85 -2.95
N SER A 34 -70.24 27.41 -3.45
CA SER A 34 -70.00 28.86 -3.47
C SER A 34 -70.86 29.53 -4.53
N VAL A 35 -71.68 30.51 -4.13
CA VAL A 35 -72.58 31.27 -5.01
C VAL A 35 -72.19 32.76 -4.99
N SER A 36 -72.17 33.42 -6.15
CA SER A 36 -71.86 34.86 -6.19
C SER A 36 -72.97 35.68 -5.51
N TYR A 37 -72.57 36.78 -4.90
CA TYR A 37 -73.45 37.68 -4.18
C TYR A 37 -74.67 38.10 -5.00
N ASP A 38 -74.51 38.48 -6.28
CA ASP A 38 -75.62 38.92 -7.18
C ASP A 38 -76.62 37.79 -7.45
N LYS A 39 -76.16 36.56 -7.61
CA LYS A 39 -77.00 35.38 -7.77
C LYS A 39 -77.80 35.07 -6.50
N PHE A 40 -77.19 35.27 -5.35
CA PHE A 40 -77.84 35.12 -4.06
C PHE A 40 -78.98 36.16 -3.92
N ILE A 41 -78.72 37.45 -4.17
CA ILE A 41 -79.75 38.51 -4.09
C ILE A 41 -80.90 38.26 -5.09
N THR A 42 -80.59 37.89 -6.33
CA THR A 42 -81.61 37.59 -7.35
C THR A 42 -82.50 36.42 -6.93
N LYS A 43 -81.93 35.38 -6.29
CA LYS A 43 -82.69 34.23 -5.80
C LYS A 43 -83.49 34.57 -4.52
N LEU A 44 -82.94 35.43 -3.67
CA LEU A 44 -83.68 35.95 -2.51
C LEU A 44 -84.90 36.77 -2.92
N GLU A 45 -84.78 37.64 -3.92
CA GLU A 45 -85.86 38.45 -4.50
C GLU A 45 -86.93 37.59 -5.15
N LYS A 46 -86.58 36.43 -5.66
CA LYS A 46 -87.51 35.45 -6.24
C LYS A 46 -88.18 34.53 -5.22
N GLY A 47 -87.82 34.65 -3.93
CA GLY A 47 -88.38 33.79 -2.89
C GLY A 47 -87.86 32.31 -2.95
N GLU A 48 -86.76 32.09 -3.65
CA GLU A 48 -86.19 30.74 -3.83
C GLU A 48 -85.28 30.28 -2.69
N VAL A 49 -85.10 31.07 -1.61
CA VAL A 49 -84.25 30.79 -0.48
C VAL A 49 -85.08 30.30 0.69
N ARG A 50 -84.68 29.15 1.26
CA ARG A 50 -85.41 28.50 2.37
C ARG A 50 -84.92 28.99 3.75
N ASN A 51 -83.63 29.08 3.94
CA ASN A 51 -83.04 29.62 5.20
C ASN A 51 -81.78 30.40 4.87
N VAL A 52 -81.46 31.39 5.70
CA VAL A 52 -80.23 32.19 5.59
C VAL A 52 -79.65 32.37 6.98
N GLN A 53 -78.37 32.06 7.13
CA GLN A 53 -77.60 32.31 8.31
C GLN A 53 -76.51 33.34 7.97
N LEU A 54 -76.50 34.44 8.75
CA LEU A 54 -75.49 35.49 8.62
C LEU A 54 -74.50 35.40 9.78
N GLN A 55 -73.22 35.26 9.44
CA GLN A 55 -72.18 35.24 10.42
C GLN A 55 -71.10 36.29 10.10
N PRO A 56 -70.78 37.21 11.00
CA PRO A 56 -69.69 38.16 10.75
C PRO A 56 -68.37 37.46 10.73
N LYS A 57 -67.57 37.67 9.67
CA LYS A 57 -66.22 37.05 9.52
C LYS A 57 -65.34 38.04 8.76
N ASN A 58 -64.24 38.48 9.42
CA ASN A 58 -63.24 39.37 8.80
C ASN A 58 -63.76 40.60 8.09
N GLY A 59 -64.82 41.31 8.67
CA GLY A 59 -65.34 42.54 8.14
C GLY A 59 -66.43 42.35 7.06
N VAL A 60 -66.82 41.15 6.68
CA VAL A 60 -67.93 40.80 5.80
C VAL A 60 -68.85 39.81 6.48
N PHE A 61 -70.10 39.68 5.97
CA PHE A 61 -70.97 38.57 6.40
C PHE A 61 -70.70 37.34 5.54
N GLU A 62 -70.38 36.22 6.15
CA GLU A 62 -70.50 34.91 5.54
C GLU A 62 -71.99 34.50 5.60
N VAL A 63 -72.64 34.41 4.46
CA VAL A 63 -74.02 34.05 4.34
C VAL A 63 -74.12 32.59 3.90
N LYS A 64 -74.62 31.75 4.78
CA LYS A 64 -74.87 30.33 4.52
C LYS A 64 -76.36 30.11 4.47
N GLY A 65 -76.82 29.23 3.56
CA GLY A 65 -78.24 28.93 3.44
C GLY A 65 -78.52 27.78 2.51
N GLN A 66 -79.82 27.52 2.33
CA GLN A 66 -80.33 26.51 1.41
C GLN A 66 -81.34 27.11 0.49
N PHE A 67 -81.32 26.71 -0.79
CA PHE A 67 -82.35 27.07 -1.76
C PHE A 67 -83.52 26.07 -1.70
N ASN A 68 -84.74 26.48 -2.06
CA ASN A 68 -85.91 25.62 -2.01
C ASN A 68 -85.83 24.40 -2.94
N ASN A 69 -85.02 24.47 -4.00
CA ASN A 69 -84.79 23.39 -4.96
C ASN A 69 -83.49 22.67 -4.81
N SER A 70 -82.72 22.83 -3.71
CA SER A 70 -81.46 22.09 -3.46
C SER A 70 -81.78 20.72 -2.86
N SER A 71 -80.90 19.72 -3.21
CA SER A 71 -80.95 18.38 -2.65
C SER A 71 -80.78 18.43 -1.15
N GLN A 72 -81.40 17.51 -0.42
CA GLN A 72 -81.32 17.48 1.04
C GLN A 72 -79.85 17.42 1.49
N GLY A 73 -79.36 18.56 2.07
CA GLY A 73 -77.98 18.66 2.59
C GLY A 73 -76.99 19.57 1.85
N GLU A 74 -77.33 20.07 0.67
CA GLU A 74 -76.54 21.08 -0.04
C GLU A 74 -76.74 22.47 0.53
N GLN A 75 -75.65 23.08 1.06
CA GLN A 75 -75.66 24.47 1.54
C GLN A 75 -74.94 25.37 0.54
N PHE A 76 -75.46 26.58 0.30
CA PHE A 76 -74.67 27.60 -0.39
C PHE A 76 -73.90 28.47 0.62
N VAL A 77 -72.78 29.00 0.18
CA VAL A 77 -72.03 30.02 0.89
C VAL A 77 -71.74 31.18 -0.03
N THR A 78 -72.05 32.39 0.45
CA THR A 78 -71.69 33.63 -0.25
C THR A 78 -71.15 34.63 0.76
N TYR A 79 -70.35 35.58 0.31
CA TYR A 79 -69.84 36.67 1.13
C TYR A 79 -70.48 37.96 0.73
N ALA A 80 -70.97 38.68 1.73
CA ALA A 80 -71.71 39.93 1.52
C ALA A 80 -71.12 41.05 2.40
N PRO A 81 -71.15 42.32 1.95
CA PRO A 81 -70.63 43.42 2.75
C PRO A 81 -71.44 43.55 4.04
N ASN A 82 -70.77 43.85 5.17
CA ASN A 82 -71.42 44.04 6.46
C ASN A 82 -71.98 45.49 6.56
N THR A 83 -73.12 45.72 5.88
CA THR A 83 -73.83 47.04 5.85
C THR A 83 -75.25 46.89 6.34
N GLU A 84 -75.79 47.95 6.99
CA GLU A 84 -77.18 48.00 7.47
C GLU A 84 -78.18 47.90 6.31
N GLU A 85 -77.79 48.40 5.13
CA GLU A 85 -78.62 48.28 3.89
C GLU A 85 -78.81 46.83 3.45
N LEU A 86 -77.76 46.00 3.58
CA LEU A 86 -77.85 44.58 3.27
C LEU A 86 -78.77 43.85 4.25
N GLN A 87 -78.70 44.17 5.54
CA GLN A 87 -79.52 43.56 6.57
C GLN A 87 -80.98 43.91 6.36
N LYS A 88 -81.27 45.16 6.02
CA LYS A 88 -82.63 45.59 5.66
C LYS A 88 -83.13 44.89 4.40
N LYS A 89 -82.31 44.81 3.32
CA LYS A 89 -82.68 44.11 2.09
C LYS A 89 -83.00 42.64 2.29
N ILE A 90 -82.22 41.97 3.14
CA ILE A 90 -82.44 40.56 3.48
C ILE A 90 -83.70 40.40 4.30
N ASN A 91 -83.97 41.25 5.27
CA ASN A 91 -85.14 41.18 6.13
C ASN A 91 -86.46 41.57 5.35
N ASP A 92 -86.35 42.53 4.46
CA ASP A 92 -87.57 43.03 3.71
C ASP A 92 -87.94 42.08 2.53
N LYS A 93 -86.93 41.40 1.93
CA LYS A 93 -87.18 40.55 0.75
C LYS A 93 -87.19 39.06 1.05
N ALA A 94 -86.90 38.64 2.30
CA ALA A 94 -86.93 37.23 2.72
C ALA A 94 -88.39 36.77 2.98
N GLN A 95 -89.29 36.90 1.99
CA GLN A 95 -90.69 36.44 2.12
C GLN A 95 -90.69 34.91 2.37
N GLY A 96 -90.80 34.50 3.65
CA GLY A 96 -90.90 33.09 4.06
C GLY A 96 -89.56 32.33 4.30
N ALA A 97 -88.45 32.99 4.14
CA ALA A 97 -87.12 32.38 4.54
C ALA A 97 -86.83 32.66 5.99
N GLU A 98 -86.30 31.64 6.72
CA GLU A 98 -85.88 31.77 8.09
C GLU A 98 -84.46 32.44 8.13
N VAL A 99 -84.36 33.67 8.69
CA VAL A 99 -83.10 34.41 8.79
C VAL A 99 -82.55 34.25 10.22
N LYS A 100 -81.37 33.72 10.36
CA LYS A 100 -80.67 33.58 11.64
C LYS A 100 -79.34 34.35 11.65
N TYR A 101 -79.13 35.14 12.66
CA TYR A 101 -77.82 35.81 12.94
C TYR A 101 -77.02 35.00 13.94
N GLN A 102 -75.81 34.67 13.56
CA GLN A 102 -74.89 33.99 14.45
C GLN A 102 -73.76 34.95 14.94
N PRO A 103 -73.33 34.85 16.17
CA PRO A 103 -72.20 35.65 16.64
C PRO A 103 -70.94 35.32 15.84
N ALA A 104 -69.94 36.23 15.88
CA ALA A 104 -68.60 35.96 15.30
C ALA A 104 -67.99 34.75 15.98
N GLU A 105 -67.35 33.88 15.23
CA GLU A 105 -66.56 32.77 15.81
C GLU A 105 -65.37 33.35 16.58
N GLU A 106 -65.44 33.35 17.89
CA GLU A 106 -64.26 33.59 18.75
C GLU A 106 -63.49 32.29 18.83
N THR A 107 -62.32 32.24 18.15
CA THR A 107 -61.37 31.12 18.36
C THR A 107 -60.95 31.12 19.83
N SER A 108 -61.19 30.01 20.52
CA SER A 108 -60.78 29.86 21.95
C SER A 108 -59.33 30.27 22.13
N ALA A 109 -59.05 31.17 23.08
CA ALA A 109 -57.67 31.62 23.40
C ALA A 109 -56.71 30.46 23.61
N TRP A 110 -57.20 29.33 24.10
CA TRP A 110 -56.43 28.09 24.25
C TRP A 110 -55.99 27.45 22.93
N VAL A 111 -56.85 27.46 21.90
CA VAL A 111 -56.50 26.93 20.58
C VAL A 111 -55.44 27.80 19.95
N THR A 112 -55.53 29.12 20.05
CA THR A 112 -54.52 30.04 19.52
C THR A 112 -53.19 29.89 20.28
N PHE A 113 -53.25 29.70 21.62
CA PHE A 113 -52.07 29.46 22.45
C PHE A 113 -51.36 28.17 22.02
N PHE A 114 -52.05 27.05 21.91
CA PHE A 114 -51.43 25.78 21.54
C PHE A 114 -50.90 25.76 20.09
N THR A 115 -51.62 26.34 19.15
CA THR A 115 -51.17 26.42 17.75
C THR A 115 -49.94 27.31 17.60
N SER A 116 -49.75 28.31 18.46
CA SER A 116 -48.54 29.16 18.47
C SER A 116 -47.36 28.52 19.17
N ILE A 117 -47.54 27.73 20.24
CA ILE A 117 -46.47 27.14 21.04
C ILE A 117 -45.96 25.83 20.46
N ILE A 118 -46.83 24.99 19.85
CA ILE A 118 -46.41 23.67 19.31
C ILE A 118 -45.23 23.77 18.36
N PRO A 119 -45.17 24.70 17.37
CA PRO A 119 -44.00 24.82 16.49
C PRO A 119 -42.72 25.12 17.26
N PHE A 120 -42.74 25.98 18.29
CA PHE A 120 -41.57 26.31 19.09
C PHE A 120 -41.10 25.12 19.94
N VAL A 121 -42.02 24.34 20.50
CA VAL A 121 -41.69 23.11 21.22
C VAL A 121 -41.04 22.07 20.29
N ILE A 122 -41.59 21.92 19.10
CA ILE A 122 -41.03 21.02 18.08
C ILE A 122 -39.59 21.46 17.69
N ILE A 123 -39.40 22.76 17.39
CA ILE A 123 -38.09 23.32 17.05
C ILE A 123 -37.12 23.15 18.24
N PHE A 124 -37.56 23.37 19.45
CA PHE A 124 -36.73 23.21 20.68
C PHE A 124 -36.32 21.74 20.87
N ILE A 125 -37.22 20.79 20.70
CA ILE A 125 -36.95 19.35 20.77
C ILE A 125 -35.96 18.94 19.66
N LEU A 126 -36.17 19.44 18.44
CA LEU A 126 -35.29 19.16 17.31
C LEU A 126 -33.89 19.77 17.51
N PHE A 127 -33.82 20.99 18.04
CA PHE A 127 -32.58 21.66 18.40
C PHE A 127 -31.82 20.90 19.51
N PHE A 128 -32.52 20.48 20.56
CA PHE A 128 -31.94 19.70 21.67
C PHE A 128 -31.46 18.31 21.17
N PHE A 129 -32.18 17.71 20.22
CA PHE A 129 -31.77 16.46 19.58
C PHE A 129 -30.53 16.66 18.72
N LEU A 130 -30.45 17.73 17.92
CA LEU A 130 -29.26 18.08 17.15
C LEU A 130 -28.06 18.37 18.05
N LEU A 131 -28.26 19.08 19.16
CA LEU A 131 -27.21 19.32 20.16
C LEU A 131 -26.70 18.00 20.80
N ASN A 132 -27.58 17.10 21.16
CA ASN A 132 -27.19 15.77 21.69
C ASN A 132 -26.50 14.92 20.62
N GLN A 133 -26.91 15.01 19.37
CA GLN A 133 -26.24 14.31 18.26
C GLN A 133 -24.87 14.92 17.96
N ALA A 134 -24.70 16.24 18.07
CA ALA A 134 -23.42 16.93 17.96
C ALA A 134 -22.49 16.58 19.12
N GLN A 135 -22.98 16.45 20.35
CA GLN A 135 -22.21 16.01 21.51
C GLN A 135 -21.84 14.52 21.45
N GLY A 136 -22.65 13.65 20.83
CA GLY A 136 -22.32 12.25 20.56
C GLY A 136 -21.21 12.07 19.53
N GLY A 137 -20.93 13.06 18.68
CA GLY A 137 -19.79 13.11 17.75
C GLY A 137 -18.45 13.42 18.43
N GLY A 138 -18.44 14.05 19.58
CA GLY A 138 -17.22 14.43 20.30
C GLY A 138 -16.36 13.25 20.76
N SER A 139 -16.94 12.07 21.02
CA SER A 139 -16.17 10.86 21.37
C SER A 139 -15.42 10.26 20.16
N ARG A 140 -15.84 10.53 18.94
CA ARG A 140 -15.08 10.14 17.73
C ARG A 140 -13.90 11.06 17.48
N VAL A 141 -14.02 12.35 17.73
CA VAL A 141 -12.92 13.32 17.59
C VAL A 141 -11.84 13.06 18.65
N MET A 142 -12.19 12.67 19.87
CA MET A 142 -11.21 12.30 20.92
C MET A 142 -10.44 11.00 20.63
N ASN A 143 -10.90 10.14 19.71
CA ASN A 143 -10.18 8.93 19.32
C ASN A 143 -9.14 9.15 18.20
N PHE A 144 -9.12 10.29 17.51
CA PHE A 144 -8.13 10.59 16.46
C PHE A 144 -6.69 10.69 17.00
N GLY A 145 -6.53 11.11 18.25
CA GLY A 145 -5.22 11.23 18.88
C GLY A 145 -4.71 9.96 19.57
N LYS A 146 -5.49 8.86 19.59
CA LYS A 146 -5.04 7.60 20.19
C LYS A 146 -4.08 6.87 19.29
N SER A 147 -3.06 6.26 19.89
CA SER A 147 -2.10 5.42 19.22
C SER A 147 -2.78 4.24 18.53
N LYS A 148 -2.41 4.00 17.26
CA LYS A 148 -2.79 2.80 16.50
C LYS A 148 -1.87 1.60 16.79
N ALA A 149 -0.98 1.71 17.78
CA ALA A 149 -0.02 0.68 18.12
C ALA A 149 -0.72 -0.64 18.43
N LYS A 150 -0.24 -1.69 17.77
CA LYS A 150 -0.73 -3.06 18.00
C LYS A 150 0.06 -3.66 19.16
N LEU A 151 -0.65 -4.01 20.23
CA LEU A 151 -0.09 -4.81 21.31
C LEU A 151 -0.08 -6.28 20.89
N TYR A 152 1.12 -6.82 20.68
CA TYR A 152 1.30 -8.26 20.46
C TYR A 152 1.46 -8.94 21.82
N ASN A 153 0.36 -9.47 22.34
CA ASN A 153 0.33 -10.22 23.60
C ASN A 153 -0.07 -11.69 23.37
N ASP A 154 0.08 -12.20 22.14
CA ASP A 154 -0.34 -13.55 21.78
C ASP A 154 0.67 -14.57 22.34
N GLU A 155 0.36 -15.13 23.50
CA GLU A 155 1.19 -16.15 24.16
C GLU A 155 1.39 -17.41 23.31
N LYS A 156 0.52 -17.66 22.33
CA LYS A 156 0.53 -18.88 21.50
C LYS A 156 1.53 -18.89 20.36
N LYS A 157 2.09 -17.73 19.95
CA LYS A 157 3.06 -17.61 18.84
C LYS A 157 4.16 -16.58 19.13
N LYS A 158 4.86 -16.73 20.26
CA LYS A 158 6.03 -15.89 20.54
C LYS A 158 7.17 -16.30 19.60
N VAL A 159 7.57 -15.37 18.71
CA VAL A 159 8.78 -15.50 17.90
C VAL A 159 9.98 -15.41 18.84
N ARG A 160 10.96 -16.31 18.70
CA ARG A 160 12.19 -16.34 19.52
C ARG A 160 13.43 -16.30 18.63
N PHE A 161 14.61 -16.14 19.20
CA PHE A 161 15.88 -16.13 18.47
C PHE A 161 16.12 -17.40 17.64
N ARG A 162 15.58 -18.54 18.05
CA ARG A 162 15.64 -19.79 17.26
C ARG A 162 14.84 -19.74 15.94
N ASP A 163 13.93 -18.78 15.81
CA ASP A 163 13.11 -18.58 14.61
C ASP A 163 13.73 -17.54 13.68
N VAL A 164 14.81 -16.87 14.11
CA VAL A 164 15.64 -15.95 13.32
C VAL A 164 16.92 -16.65 12.94
N ALA A 165 17.21 -16.76 11.66
CA ALA A 165 18.41 -17.40 11.14
C ALA A 165 19.22 -16.41 10.29
N GLY A 166 20.53 -16.63 10.18
CA GLY A 166 21.43 -15.83 9.36
C GLY A 166 21.63 -14.39 9.84
N ALA A 167 21.57 -14.19 11.15
CA ALA A 167 21.80 -12.91 11.83
C ALA A 167 22.39 -13.21 13.24
N ASP A 168 23.45 -14.01 13.31
CA ASP A 168 23.94 -14.50 14.59
C ASP A 168 24.70 -13.42 15.37
N GLU A 169 25.44 -12.56 14.69
CA GLU A 169 26.11 -11.40 15.26
C GLU A 169 25.12 -10.38 15.79
N GLU A 170 24.08 -10.06 15.02
CA GLU A 170 23.03 -9.13 15.42
C GLU A 170 22.23 -9.66 16.62
N LYS A 171 21.99 -10.98 16.66
CA LYS A 171 21.36 -11.61 17.83
C LYS A 171 22.24 -11.49 19.06
N GLN A 172 23.56 -11.70 18.93
CA GLN A 172 24.50 -11.59 20.03
C GLN A 172 24.52 -10.18 20.62
N GLU A 173 24.53 -9.14 19.77
CA GLU A 173 24.41 -7.74 20.17
C GLU A 173 23.10 -7.44 20.94
N LEU A 174 22.03 -8.15 20.59
CA LEU A 174 20.72 -7.96 21.21
C LEU A 174 20.49 -8.83 22.45
N VAL A 175 21.36 -9.80 22.74
CA VAL A 175 21.30 -10.62 23.98
C VAL A 175 21.39 -9.74 25.21
N GLU A 176 22.25 -8.71 25.21
CA GLU A 176 22.38 -7.77 26.33
C GLU A 176 21.04 -7.03 26.61
N VAL A 177 20.31 -6.65 25.55
CA VAL A 177 19.00 -6.03 25.65
C VAL A 177 17.98 -6.99 26.28
N VAL A 178 18.02 -8.27 25.86
CA VAL A 178 17.16 -9.32 26.43
C VAL A 178 17.47 -9.55 27.91
N GLU A 179 18.75 -9.66 28.28
CA GLU A 179 19.17 -9.85 29.67
C GLU A 179 18.74 -8.68 30.57
N PHE A 180 18.91 -7.45 30.09
CA PHE A 180 18.46 -6.27 30.81
C PHE A 180 16.94 -6.26 31.06
N LEU A 181 16.15 -6.59 30.03
CA LEU A 181 14.69 -6.65 30.17
C LEU A 181 14.24 -7.75 31.14
N LYS A 182 15.03 -8.83 31.27
CA LYS A 182 14.78 -9.92 32.23
C LYS A 182 15.18 -9.54 33.66
N ASP A 183 16.36 -8.94 33.82
CA ASP A 183 16.89 -8.52 35.13
C ASP A 183 17.64 -7.17 35.06
N PRO A 184 16.92 -6.06 35.16
CA PRO A 184 17.53 -4.72 35.15
C PRO A 184 18.48 -4.44 36.33
N ARG A 185 18.30 -5.16 37.45
CA ARG A 185 19.07 -4.91 38.69
C ARG A 185 20.52 -5.30 38.54
N LYS A 186 20.82 -6.42 37.86
CA LYS A 186 22.16 -6.88 37.55
C LYS A 186 23.04 -5.80 36.91
N PHE A 187 22.47 -5.00 36.01
CA PHE A 187 23.18 -3.94 35.30
C PHE A 187 23.31 -2.66 36.15
N ALA A 188 22.31 -2.35 36.98
CA ALA A 188 22.36 -1.21 37.89
C ALA A 188 23.43 -1.36 38.98
N GLU A 189 23.64 -2.57 39.49
CA GLU A 189 24.64 -2.86 40.53
C GLU A 189 26.09 -2.60 40.09
N VAL A 190 26.39 -2.79 38.80
CA VAL A 190 27.71 -2.51 38.22
C VAL A 190 27.82 -1.10 37.62
N GLY A 191 26.77 -0.29 37.75
CA GLY A 191 26.72 1.07 37.22
C GLY A 191 26.59 1.15 35.68
N ALA A 192 26.26 0.05 35.01
CA ALA A 192 26.09 0.02 33.57
C ALA A 192 24.80 0.78 33.13
N ARG A 193 24.94 1.56 32.09
CA ARG A 193 23.79 2.23 31.44
C ARG A 193 23.44 1.46 30.18
N ILE A 194 22.22 0.93 30.14
CA ILE A 194 21.72 0.23 28.97
C ILE A 194 21.23 1.26 27.93
N PRO A 195 21.43 0.98 26.64
CA PRO A 195 20.92 1.84 25.57
C PRO A 195 19.40 1.97 25.67
N LYS A 196 18.91 3.21 25.66
CA LYS A 196 17.46 3.48 25.63
C LYS A 196 16.81 3.09 24.30
N GLY A 197 17.58 3.18 23.23
CA GLY A 197 17.11 2.88 21.90
C GLY A 197 18.15 2.13 21.07
N VAL A 198 17.63 1.20 20.25
CA VAL A 198 18.39 0.44 19.26
C VAL A 198 17.82 0.74 17.89
N LEU A 199 18.68 1.14 16.97
CA LEU A 199 18.32 1.36 15.57
C LEU A 199 18.78 0.18 14.73
N LEU A 200 17.84 -0.54 14.12
CA LEU A 200 18.09 -1.61 13.15
C LEU A 200 18.15 -1.01 11.75
N VAL A 201 19.29 -1.11 11.11
CA VAL A 201 19.54 -0.55 9.77
C VAL A 201 19.80 -1.68 8.79
N GLY A 202 19.37 -1.56 7.54
CA GLY A 202 19.73 -2.52 6.50
C GLY A 202 18.72 -2.58 5.36
N PRO A 203 19.01 -3.34 4.30
CA PRO A 203 18.13 -3.49 3.15
C PRO A 203 16.75 -4.02 3.52
N PRO A 204 15.72 -3.79 2.68
CA PRO A 204 14.41 -4.38 2.90
C PRO A 204 14.47 -5.91 2.85
N GLY A 205 13.59 -6.56 3.62
CA GLY A 205 13.49 -8.02 3.62
C GLY A 205 14.55 -8.77 4.45
N THR A 206 15.47 -8.08 5.13
CA THR A 206 16.53 -8.72 5.94
C THR A 206 16.07 -9.22 7.32
N GLY A 207 14.80 -8.97 7.69
CA GLY A 207 14.21 -9.52 8.92
C GLY A 207 14.27 -8.59 10.14
N LYS A 208 14.52 -7.29 9.98
CA LYS A 208 14.59 -6.29 11.08
C LYS A 208 13.39 -6.36 12.03
N THR A 209 12.19 -6.35 11.47
CA THR A 209 10.93 -6.46 12.24
C THR A 209 10.83 -7.82 12.96
N LEU A 210 11.27 -8.90 12.31
CA LEU A 210 11.27 -10.25 12.89
C LEU A 210 12.25 -10.32 14.07
N LEU A 211 13.44 -9.75 13.92
CA LEU A 211 14.49 -9.68 14.95
C LEU A 211 14.00 -8.90 16.18
N ALA A 212 13.35 -7.74 15.99
CA ALA A 212 12.77 -6.97 17.09
C ALA A 212 11.69 -7.75 17.85
N ARG A 213 10.84 -8.50 17.13
CA ARG A 213 9.83 -9.39 17.74
C ARG A 213 10.47 -10.55 18.49
N ALA A 214 11.58 -11.08 17.98
CA ALA A 214 12.30 -12.16 18.64
C ALA A 214 12.93 -11.70 19.96
N VAL A 215 13.45 -10.47 20.03
CA VAL A 215 13.96 -9.87 21.28
C VAL A 215 12.85 -9.82 22.34
N ALA A 216 11.66 -9.32 21.97
CA ALA A 216 10.53 -9.26 22.89
C ALA A 216 10.06 -10.65 23.35
N GLY A 217 10.00 -11.60 22.41
CA GLY A 217 9.63 -13.00 22.70
C GLY A 217 10.64 -13.74 23.57
N GLU A 218 11.93 -13.44 23.40
CA GLU A 218 13.02 -14.00 24.22
C GLU A 218 13.07 -13.39 25.61
N ALA A 219 12.84 -12.06 25.72
CA ALA A 219 12.73 -11.36 26.99
C ALA A 219 11.40 -11.66 27.73
N GLY A 220 10.37 -12.09 27.01
CA GLY A 220 9.04 -12.39 27.58
C GLY A 220 8.22 -11.16 27.92
N VAL A 221 8.57 -9.99 27.33
CA VAL A 221 7.93 -8.70 27.60
C VAL A 221 6.90 -8.32 26.54
N PRO A 222 5.94 -7.41 26.83
CA PRO A 222 5.00 -6.84 25.87
C PRO A 222 5.73 -6.14 24.71
N PHE A 223 5.14 -6.25 23.51
CA PHE A 223 5.68 -5.66 22.28
C PHE A 223 4.63 -4.73 21.65
N PHE A 224 4.93 -3.42 21.64
CA PHE A 224 4.12 -2.40 21.01
C PHE A 224 4.70 -2.07 19.65
N SER A 225 3.98 -2.39 18.58
CA SER A 225 4.44 -2.14 17.21
C SER A 225 3.62 -1.07 16.53
N ILE A 226 4.30 -0.12 15.90
CA ILE A 226 3.72 0.95 15.10
C ILE A 226 4.61 1.21 13.88
N SER A 227 4.03 1.66 12.76
CA SER A 227 4.79 2.18 11.63
C SER A 227 5.03 3.69 11.82
N GLY A 228 6.21 4.18 11.43
CA GLY A 228 6.49 5.62 11.36
C GLY A 228 5.47 6.38 10.53
N SER A 229 4.94 5.76 9.48
CA SER A 229 3.87 6.34 8.65
C SER A 229 2.55 6.56 9.41
N ASP A 230 2.26 5.79 10.46
CA ASP A 230 1.06 5.97 11.29
C ASP A 230 1.08 7.27 12.12
N PHE A 231 2.25 7.87 12.28
CA PHE A 231 2.39 9.17 12.96
C PHE A 231 2.19 10.36 12.03
N VAL A 232 2.29 10.16 10.70
CA VAL A 232 2.14 11.23 9.72
C VAL A 232 0.66 11.38 9.37
N GLU A 233 0.09 12.54 9.73
CA GLU A 233 -1.32 12.87 9.44
C GLU A 233 -1.40 14.27 8.83
N MET A 234 -2.55 14.60 8.23
CA MET A 234 -2.77 15.93 7.64
C MET A 234 -3.06 17.02 8.68
N PHE A 235 -3.46 16.64 9.90
CA PHE A 235 -3.83 17.57 10.94
C PHE A 235 -2.68 17.77 11.93
N VAL A 236 -2.27 19.02 12.12
CA VAL A 236 -1.18 19.39 13.02
C VAL A 236 -1.47 18.94 14.46
N GLY A 237 -0.49 18.28 15.07
CA GLY A 237 -0.54 17.84 16.47
C GLY A 237 -1.13 16.46 16.72
N VAL A 238 -1.75 15.81 15.71
CA VAL A 238 -2.30 14.45 15.86
C VAL A 238 -1.19 13.43 16.02
N GLY A 239 -0.12 13.50 15.20
CA GLY A 239 1.05 12.64 15.30
C GLY A 239 1.73 12.76 16.67
N ALA A 240 1.96 13.96 17.14
CA ALA A 240 2.53 14.22 18.47
C ALA A 240 1.63 13.66 19.61
N SER A 241 0.32 13.72 19.46
CA SER A 241 -0.61 13.11 20.42
C SER A 241 -0.53 11.59 20.43
N ARG A 242 -0.38 10.94 19.26
CA ARG A 242 -0.19 9.49 19.16
C ARG A 242 1.14 9.03 19.76
N VAL A 243 2.20 9.80 19.56
CA VAL A 243 3.48 9.55 20.24
C VAL A 243 3.29 9.53 21.74
N ARG A 244 2.70 10.57 22.34
CA ARG A 244 2.43 10.63 23.79
C ARG A 244 1.60 9.45 24.27
N ASP A 245 0.50 9.12 23.60
CA ASP A 245 -0.37 8.00 23.99
C ASP A 245 0.37 6.65 23.91
N LEU A 246 1.22 6.44 22.88
CA LEU A 246 2.06 5.25 22.77
C LEU A 246 2.99 5.11 23.98
N PHE A 247 3.70 6.18 24.32
CA PHE A 247 4.67 6.17 25.42
C PHE A 247 3.99 6.06 26.80
N GLU A 248 2.84 6.68 26.99
CA GLU A 248 2.03 6.49 28.21
C GLU A 248 1.55 5.05 28.38
N ASN A 249 1.13 4.42 27.27
CA ASN A 249 0.72 3.02 27.28
C ASN A 249 1.90 2.09 27.57
N ALA A 250 3.09 2.39 27.03
CA ALA A 250 4.31 1.65 27.32
C ALA A 250 4.72 1.77 28.80
N LYS A 251 4.67 2.99 29.37
CA LYS A 251 4.95 3.22 30.81
C LYS A 251 4.04 2.41 31.73
N LYS A 252 2.77 2.24 31.36
CA LYS A 252 1.81 1.43 32.14
C LYS A 252 2.07 -0.08 32.07
N ASN A 253 2.81 -0.52 31.04
CA ASN A 253 3.09 -1.93 30.76
C ASN A 253 4.58 -2.28 30.85
N ALA A 254 5.38 -1.48 31.52
CA ALA A 254 6.80 -1.76 31.72
C ALA A 254 7.02 -3.01 32.62
N PRO A 255 8.04 -3.87 32.32
CA PRO A 255 8.99 -3.74 31.22
C PRO A 255 8.39 -4.11 29.86
N CYS A 256 8.74 -3.34 28.81
CA CYS A 256 8.20 -3.56 27.45
C CYS A 256 9.15 -3.07 26.36
N ILE A 257 8.87 -3.45 25.12
CA ILE A 257 9.55 -2.94 23.93
C ILE A 257 8.56 -2.11 23.10
N ILE A 258 8.97 -0.90 22.71
CA ILE A 258 8.33 -0.10 21.67
C ILE A 258 9.09 -0.33 20.37
N PHE A 259 8.40 -0.81 19.34
CA PHE A 259 8.98 -0.99 18.01
C PHE A 259 8.37 0.00 17.02
N ILE A 260 9.25 0.77 16.36
CA ILE A 260 8.86 1.74 15.34
C ILE A 260 9.47 1.29 14.02
N ASP A 261 8.63 0.75 13.13
CA ASP A 261 9.07 0.39 11.78
C ASP A 261 9.06 1.62 10.87
N GLU A 262 9.93 1.64 9.87
CA GLU A 262 10.05 2.76 8.92
C GLU A 262 10.17 4.12 9.62
N ILE A 263 11.08 4.21 10.59
CA ILE A 263 11.27 5.44 11.39
C ILE A 263 11.62 6.65 10.52
N ASP A 264 12.18 6.44 9.34
CA ASP A 264 12.50 7.46 8.34
C ASP A 264 11.27 8.21 7.82
N ALA A 265 10.06 7.65 7.95
CA ALA A 265 8.81 8.37 7.64
C ALA A 265 8.62 9.61 8.52
N VAL A 266 9.07 9.58 9.79
CA VAL A 266 8.97 10.67 10.76
C VAL A 266 10.33 11.32 11.02
N GLY A 267 11.38 10.51 11.06
CA GLY A 267 12.73 10.89 11.49
C GLY A 267 13.60 11.54 10.43
N ARG A 268 13.05 11.97 9.31
CA ARG A 268 13.82 12.58 8.21
C ARG A 268 14.37 13.96 8.60
N GLN A 269 15.58 14.28 8.11
CA GLN A 269 16.23 15.59 8.28
C GLN A 269 15.33 16.75 7.86
N ARG A 270 15.46 17.86 8.59
CA ARG A 270 14.75 19.11 8.34
C ARG A 270 15.18 19.68 7.01
N GLY A 271 14.26 19.85 6.08
CA GLY A 271 14.50 20.46 4.78
C GLY A 271 13.88 21.87 4.73
N ALA A 272 14.52 22.79 4.05
CA ALA A 272 13.97 24.11 3.75
C ALA A 272 12.85 24.01 2.68
N GLY A 273 11.74 23.31 3.00
CA GLY A 273 10.59 23.12 2.12
C GLY A 273 9.42 23.99 2.52
N LEU A 274 8.94 24.81 1.59
CA LEU A 274 7.72 25.61 1.71
C LEU A 274 6.48 24.72 1.55
N GLY A 275 5.91 24.18 2.66
CA GLY A 275 4.65 23.42 2.61
C GLY A 275 4.20 22.88 3.96
N GLY A 276 2.93 23.07 4.31
CA GLY A 276 2.33 22.76 5.63
C GLY A 276 2.36 21.29 6.11
N GLY A 277 2.81 20.34 5.28
CA GLY A 277 3.02 18.94 5.72
C GLY A 277 4.36 18.70 6.40
N HIS A 278 5.27 19.69 6.38
CA HIS A 278 6.56 19.61 7.08
C HIS A 278 6.44 19.92 8.56
N ASP A 279 5.59 20.88 8.94
CA ASP A 279 5.42 21.35 10.31
C ASP A 279 4.85 20.25 11.22
N GLU A 280 3.91 19.44 10.71
CA GLU A 280 3.32 18.33 11.48
C GLU A 280 4.35 17.23 11.76
N ARG A 281 5.12 16.85 10.73
CA ARG A 281 6.18 15.84 10.86
C ARG A 281 7.27 16.30 11.83
N GLU A 282 7.70 17.55 11.73
CA GLU A 282 8.71 18.11 12.62
C GLU A 282 8.19 18.18 14.08
N GLN A 283 6.93 18.55 14.29
CA GLN A 283 6.32 18.55 15.61
C GLN A 283 6.25 17.13 16.19
N THR A 284 5.94 16.14 15.35
CA THR A 284 5.88 14.73 15.76
C THR A 284 7.27 14.20 16.09
N LEU A 285 8.29 14.51 15.29
CA LEU A 285 9.68 14.17 15.59
C LEU A 285 10.14 14.81 16.90
N ASN A 286 9.88 16.10 17.10
CA ASN A 286 10.24 16.78 18.34
C ASN A 286 9.56 16.14 19.56
N GLN A 287 8.29 15.73 19.43
CA GLN A 287 7.60 15.02 20.52
C GLN A 287 8.24 13.65 20.78
N LEU A 288 8.62 12.90 19.74
CA LEU A 288 9.33 11.64 19.88
C LEU A 288 10.65 11.82 20.65
N LEU A 289 11.43 12.84 20.29
CA LEU A 289 12.68 13.17 20.97
C LEU A 289 12.46 13.53 22.45
N VAL A 290 11.43 14.31 22.74
CA VAL A 290 11.05 14.67 24.11
C VAL A 290 10.66 13.45 24.95
N GLU A 291 9.85 12.55 24.37
CA GLU A 291 9.47 11.31 25.06
C GLU A 291 10.69 10.41 25.31
N MET A 292 11.60 10.27 24.34
CA MET A 292 12.84 9.49 24.50
C MET A 292 13.76 10.07 25.58
N ASP A 293 13.90 11.40 25.63
CA ASP A 293 14.70 12.08 26.66
C ASP A 293 14.03 11.99 28.04
N GLY A 294 12.71 11.96 28.10
CA GLY A 294 11.89 11.93 29.32
C GLY A 294 11.91 10.60 30.09
N PHE A 295 12.53 9.54 29.53
CA PHE A 295 12.70 8.27 30.27
C PHE A 295 13.89 8.31 31.23
N GLY A 296 13.67 7.85 32.45
CA GLY A 296 14.77 7.47 33.36
C GLY A 296 15.55 6.25 32.84
N ALA A 297 16.84 6.18 33.17
CA ALA A 297 17.71 5.12 32.69
C ALA A 297 17.29 3.67 33.08
N ASN A 298 16.31 3.50 33.97
CA ASN A 298 15.92 2.20 34.55
C ASN A 298 14.40 1.93 34.50
N GLU A 299 13.64 2.58 33.63
CA GLU A 299 12.18 2.38 33.55
C GLU A 299 11.78 1.06 32.87
N GLY A 300 12.72 0.26 32.39
CA GLY A 300 12.45 -1.04 31.77
C GLY A 300 11.80 -0.94 30.38
N ILE A 301 11.86 0.22 29.72
CA ILE A 301 11.34 0.44 28.37
C ILE A 301 12.51 0.59 27.42
N ILE A 302 12.51 -0.22 26.34
CA ILE A 302 13.49 -0.12 25.26
C ILE A 302 12.78 0.18 23.96
N ILE A 303 13.30 1.16 23.23
CA ILE A 303 12.80 1.53 21.91
C ILE A 303 13.67 0.85 20.87
N ILE A 304 13.05 0.07 19.98
CA ILE A 304 13.72 -0.49 18.80
C ILE A 304 13.11 0.18 17.58
N ALA A 305 13.90 0.82 16.75
CA ALA A 305 13.45 1.36 15.48
C ALA A 305 14.10 0.62 14.32
N ALA A 306 13.41 0.58 13.18
CA ALA A 306 13.95 0.01 11.95
C ALA A 306 13.87 1.02 10.80
N THR A 307 14.91 1.04 9.96
CA THR A 307 14.94 1.85 8.74
C THR A 307 15.72 1.15 7.63
N ASN A 308 15.34 1.39 6.39
CA ASN A 308 16.11 1.01 5.21
C ASN A 308 17.03 2.16 4.72
N ARG A 309 16.87 3.35 5.31
CA ARG A 309 17.54 4.58 4.87
C ARG A 309 18.10 5.38 6.04
N PRO A 310 19.22 4.95 6.61
CA PRO A 310 19.84 5.69 7.72
C PRO A 310 20.38 7.06 7.30
N ASP A 311 20.69 7.23 6.01
CA ASP A 311 21.22 8.44 5.39
C ASP A 311 20.32 9.68 5.52
N ILE A 312 18.99 9.46 5.58
CA ILE A 312 18.02 10.54 5.64
C ILE A 312 17.57 10.90 7.07
N LEU A 313 18.02 10.14 8.08
CA LEU A 313 17.60 10.38 9.47
C LEU A 313 18.19 11.67 10.03
N ASP A 314 17.38 12.36 10.85
CA ASP A 314 17.84 13.53 11.61
C ASP A 314 18.93 13.11 12.61
N PRO A 315 20.13 13.73 12.58
CA PRO A 315 21.23 13.42 13.51
C PRO A 315 20.81 13.54 14.99
N ALA A 316 19.77 14.28 15.30
CA ALA A 316 19.24 14.38 16.67
C ALA A 316 18.72 13.04 17.21
N LEU A 317 18.25 12.14 16.35
CA LEU A 317 17.81 10.79 16.74
C LEU A 317 19.00 9.89 17.15
N LEU A 318 20.19 10.13 16.57
CA LEU A 318 21.38 9.32 16.77
C LEU A 318 22.27 9.81 17.93
N ARG A 319 21.81 10.82 18.69
CA ARG A 319 22.55 11.33 19.84
C ARG A 319 22.46 10.35 21.02
N PRO A 320 23.52 10.25 21.85
CA PRO A 320 23.51 9.46 23.07
C PRO A 320 22.29 9.79 23.96
N GLY A 321 21.65 8.75 24.51
CA GLY A 321 20.42 8.86 25.28
C GLY A 321 19.13 8.68 24.45
N ARG A 322 19.27 8.43 23.13
CA ARG A 322 18.16 8.16 22.19
C ARG A 322 18.39 6.83 21.49
N PHE A 323 18.76 6.82 20.20
CA PHE A 323 19.21 5.59 19.53
C PHE A 323 20.74 5.45 19.72
N ASP A 324 21.10 4.98 20.89
CA ASP A 324 22.50 4.87 21.32
C ASP A 324 23.26 3.76 20.59
N ARG A 325 22.53 2.73 20.15
CA ARG A 325 23.11 1.55 19.47
C ARG A 325 22.51 1.44 18.08
N GLN A 326 23.38 1.31 17.11
CA GLN A 326 22.99 1.04 15.73
C GLN A 326 23.48 -0.36 15.36
N ILE A 327 22.58 -1.20 14.87
CA ILE A 327 22.86 -2.58 14.44
C ILE A 327 22.49 -2.68 12.97
N THR A 328 23.49 -3.03 12.16
CA THR A 328 23.30 -3.23 10.72
C THR A 328 22.88 -4.67 10.49
N VAL A 329 21.72 -4.88 9.87
CA VAL A 329 21.17 -6.18 9.49
C VAL A 329 21.31 -6.33 7.99
N ASP A 330 22.42 -6.92 7.56
CA ASP A 330 22.75 -7.08 6.16
C ASP A 330 22.06 -8.28 5.50
N ARG A 331 22.27 -8.43 4.19
CA ARG A 331 21.86 -9.64 3.48
C ARG A 331 22.69 -10.82 3.96
N PRO A 332 22.07 -12.01 4.15
CA PRO A 332 22.76 -13.16 4.66
C PRO A 332 23.81 -13.70 3.66
N ASP A 333 24.94 -14.17 4.16
CA ASP A 333 25.93 -14.95 3.43
C ASP A 333 25.39 -16.35 3.07
N VAL A 334 26.19 -17.19 2.42
CA VAL A 334 25.77 -18.55 2.02
C VAL A 334 25.30 -19.37 3.23
N ASN A 335 25.97 -19.26 4.37
CA ASN A 335 25.61 -20.01 5.58
C ASN A 335 24.31 -19.49 6.17
N GLY A 336 24.17 -18.18 6.22
CA GLY A 336 22.94 -17.51 6.64
C GLY A 336 21.75 -17.83 5.74
N ARG A 337 21.94 -17.83 4.41
CA ARG A 337 20.89 -18.22 3.47
C ARG A 337 20.46 -19.67 3.66
N GLU A 338 21.40 -20.59 3.84
CA GLU A 338 21.08 -21.98 4.15
C GLU A 338 20.30 -22.11 5.46
N ALA A 339 20.71 -21.38 6.51
CA ALA A 339 20.01 -21.37 7.78
C ALA A 339 18.59 -20.80 7.68
N VAL A 340 18.40 -19.71 6.92
CA VAL A 340 17.08 -19.11 6.62
C VAL A 340 16.20 -20.09 5.84
N LEU A 341 16.75 -20.74 4.81
CA LEU A 341 16.03 -21.76 4.04
C LEU A 341 15.58 -22.92 4.94
N LYS A 342 16.42 -23.39 5.87
CA LYS A 342 16.06 -24.44 6.86
C LYS A 342 14.88 -24.03 7.74
N VAL A 343 14.81 -22.75 8.15
CA VAL A 343 13.70 -22.25 8.95
C VAL A 343 12.41 -22.26 8.14
N HIS A 344 12.42 -21.73 6.91
CA HIS A 344 11.24 -21.66 6.07
C HIS A 344 10.80 -23.00 5.45
N ALA A 345 11.72 -23.98 5.42
CA ALA A 345 11.44 -25.35 4.99
C ALA A 345 10.65 -26.19 6.01
N ARG A 346 10.64 -25.82 7.30
CA ARG A 346 10.04 -26.62 8.39
C ARG A 346 8.59 -27.04 8.14
N ASN A 347 7.82 -26.21 7.46
CA ASN A 347 6.39 -26.42 7.22
C ASN A 347 6.08 -26.75 5.75
N LYS A 348 7.07 -27.16 4.96
CA LYS A 348 6.90 -27.49 3.54
C LYS A 348 7.31 -28.93 3.27
N PRO A 349 6.51 -29.67 2.46
CA PRO A 349 6.81 -31.05 2.11
C PRO A 349 7.91 -31.09 1.02
N LEU A 350 9.15 -30.98 1.43
CA LEU A 350 10.31 -31.08 0.53
C LEU A 350 10.62 -32.56 0.25
N ASP A 351 11.15 -32.83 -0.96
CA ASP A 351 11.73 -34.13 -1.27
C ASP A 351 13.06 -34.34 -0.52
N GLU A 352 13.41 -35.57 -0.20
CA GLU A 352 14.61 -35.94 0.55
C GLU A 352 15.92 -35.60 -0.17
N ASN A 353 15.87 -35.52 -1.50
CA ASN A 353 17.01 -35.20 -2.35
C ASN A 353 17.34 -33.69 -2.47
N ILE A 354 16.54 -32.80 -1.84
CA ILE A 354 16.77 -31.37 -1.92
C ILE A 354 17.95 -30.96 -1.07
N ASN A 355 18.93 -30.35 -1.74
CA ASN A 355 20.11 -29.79 -1.07
C ASN A 355 19.92 -28.28 -0.86
N LEU A 356 19.56 -27.87 0.37
CA LEU A 356 19.37 -26.45 0.73
C LEU A 356 20.65 -25.63 0.59
N ARG A 357 21.82 -26.25 0.79
CA ARG A 357 23.12 -25.62 0.57
C ARG A 357 23.32 -25.22 -0.88
N ALA A 358 22.97 -26.11 -1.81
CA ALA A 358 23.05 -25.82 -3.24
C ALA A 358 22.12 -24.65 -3.63
N ILE A 359 20.92 -24.58 -3.04
CA ILE A 359 20.00 -23.46 -3.27
C ILE A 359 20.59 -22.16 -2.70
N ALA A 360 21.15 -22.19 -1.49
CA ALA A 360 21.81 -21.04 -0.89
C ALA A 360 22.97 -20.50 -1.73
N THR A 361 23.76 -21.39 -2.34
CA THR A 361 24.86 -21.00 -3.25
C THR A 361 24.32 -20.35 -4.54
N ARG A 362 23.17 -20.80 -5.04
CA ARG A 362 22.53 -20.29 -6.27
C ARG A 362 21.73 -19.00 -6.08
N THR A 363 21.57 -18.51 -4.86
CA THR A 363 20.78 -17.32 -4.51
C THR A 363 21.62 -16.21 -3.87
N PRO A 364 22.77 -15.79 -4.48
CA PRO A 364 23.56 -14.70 -3.91
C PRO A 364 22.76 -13.41 -3.89
N GLY A 365 22.90 -12.64 -2.80
CA GLY A 365 22.22 -11.36 -2.62
C GLY A 365 20.74 -11.44 -2.29
N PHE A 366 20.15 -12.64 -2.12
CA PHE A 366 18.78 -12.79 -1.67
C PHE A 366 18.67 -12.42 -0.18
N SER A 367 17.64 -11.67 0.15
CA SER A 367 17.24 -11.40 1.52
C SER A 367 16.46 -12.57 2.12
N GLY A 368 16.22 -12.54 3.42
CA GLY A 368 15.38 -13.54 4.09
C GLY A 368 13.96 -13.63 3.49
N ALA A 369 13.38 -12.49 3.10
CA ALA A 369 12.07 -12.44 2.46
C ALA A 369 12.08 -13.04 1.04
N ASP A 370 13.17 -12.84 0.28
CA ASP A 370 13.31 -13.43 -1.05
C ASP A 370 13.39 -14.96 -0.97
N LEU A 371 14.11 -15.49 0.04
CA LEU A 371 14.23 -16.93 0.29
C LEU A 371 12.92 -17.56 0.77
N GLU A 372 12.16 -16.86 1.61
CA GLU A 372 10.81 -17.27 1.98
C GLU A 372 9.90 -17.36 0.76
N ASN A 373 9.91 -16.30 -0.06
CA ASN A 373 9.13 -16.22 -1.29
C ASN A 373 9.54 -17.31 -2.29
N LEU A 374 10.83 -17.58 -2.43
CA LEU A 374 11.34 -18.66 -3.28
C LEU A 374 10.74 -20.02 -2.92
N LEU A 375 10.78 -20.41 -1.65
CA LEU A 375 10.19 -21.66 -1.19
C LEU A 375 8.66 -21.68 -1.29
N ASN A 376 8.02 -20.51 -1.17
CA ASN A 376 6.58 -20.39 -1.38
C ASN A 376 6.20 -20.54 -2.85
N GLU A 377 6.94 -19.89 -3.76
CA GLU A 377 6.74 -20.06 -5.21
C GLU A 377 7.01 -21.51 -5.66
N ALA A 378 8.03 -22.18 -5.11
CA ALA A 378 8.29 -23.59 -5.36
C ALA A 378 7.09 -24.48 -4.94
N ALA A 379 6.49 -24.19 -3.79
CA ALA A 379 5.28 -24.90 -3.36
C ALA A 379 4.10 -24.65 -4.30
N LEU A 380 3.94 -23.43 -4.80
CA LEU A 380 2.90 -23.08 -5.79
C LEU A 380 3.14 -23.76 -7.14
N VAL A 381 4.42 -23.90 -7.58
CA VAL A 381 4.77 -24.63 -8.80
C VAL A 381 4.43 -26.11 -8.65
N ALA A 382 4.84 -26.75 -7.55
CA ALA A 382 4.54 -28.15 -7.25
C ALA A 382 3.01 -28.41 -7.19
N ALA A 383 2.26 -27.51 -6.53
CA ALA A 383 0.81 -27.64 -6.43
C ALA A 383 0.11 -27.53 -7.80
N ARG A 384 0.59 -26.69 -8.72
CA ARG A 384 0.05 -26.62 -10.11
C ARG A 384 0.29 -27.88 -10.93
N GLN A 385 1.29 -28.68 -10.54
CA GLN A 385 1.63 -29.96 -11.17
C GLN A 385 1.03 -31.16 -10.43
N ASP A 386 0.11 -30.91 -9.47
CA ASP A 386 -0.52 -31.91 -8.62
C ASP A 386 0.48 -32.79 -7.84
N LYS A 387 1.70 -32.28 -7.60
CA LYS A 387 2.73 -32.95 -6.81
C LYS A 387 2.42 -32.82 -5.31
N LYS A 388 2.73 -33.86 -4.53
CA LYS A 388 2.58 -33.85 -3.07
C LYS A 388 3.84 -33.38 -2.33
N LYS A 389 4.98 -33.40 -3.00
CA LYS A 389 6.28 -32.93 -2.49
C LYS A 389 6.89 -31.97 -3.49
N ILE A 390 7.66 -31.03 -2.97
CA ILE A 390 8.44 -30.08 -3.77
C ILE A 390 9.72 -30.76 -4.15
N ASP A 391 10.08 -30.79 -5.42
CA ASP A 391 11.36 -31.30 -5.93
C ASP A 391 12.29 -30.17 -6.36
N MET A 392 13.52 -30.52 -6.80
CA MET A 392 14.52 -29.55 -7.21
C MET A 392 14.09 -28.79 -8.46
N SER A 393 13.34 -29.42 -9.38
CA SER A 393 12.85 -28.77 -10.61
C SER A 393 11.84 -27.66 -10.30
N ASP A 394 11.02 -27.84 -9.26
CA ASP A 394 10.08 -26.81 -8.80
C ASP A 394 10.81 -25.62 -8.20
N ILE A 395 11.92 -25.86 -7.47
CA ILE A 395 12.76 -24.81 -6.90
C ILE A 395 13.50 -24.04 -8.00
N ASP A 396 14.01 -24.73 -9.01
CA ASP A 396 14.67 -24.08 -10.15
C ASP A 396 13.70 -23.16 -10.93
N GLU A 397 12.48 -23.64 -11.21
CA GLU A 397 11.44 -22.80 -11.83
C GLU A 397 11.02 -21.63 -10.94
N ALA A 398 10.92 -21.84 -9.62
CA ALA A 398 10.63 -20.79 -8.67
C ALA A 398 11.75 -19.74 -8.61
N THR A 399 13.01 -20.17 -8.62
CA THR A 399 14.18 -19.28 -8.66
C THR A 399 14.13 -18.39 -9.90
N ASP A 400 13.89 -18.99 -11.06
CA ASP A 400 13.72 -18.27 -12.31
C ASP A 400 12.57 -17.25 -12.27
N ARG A 401 11.46 -17.61 -11.61
CA ARG A 401 10.30 -16.69 -11.44
C ARG A 401 10.61 -15.53 -10.53
N VAL A 402 11.33 -15.75 -9.47
CA VAL A 402 11.70 -14.70 -8.51
C VAL A 402 12.70 -13.72 -9.17
N ILE A 403 13.65 -14.23 -9.96
CA ILE A 403 14.70 -13.42 -10.61
C ILE A 403 14.15 -12.69 -11.84
N ALA A 404 13.50 -13.42 -12.76
CA ALA A 404 13.16 -12.95 -14.12
C ALA A 404 11.65 -12.85 -14.40
N GLY A 405 10.81 -13.29 -13.45
CA GLY A 405 9.36 -13.32 -13.63
C GLY A 405 8.83 -14.58 -14.31
N PRO A 406 7.51 -14.66 -14.56
CA PRO A 406 6.89 -15.84 -15.17
C PRO A 406 7.29 -16.01 -16.63
N ALA A 407 7.45 -17.27 -17.06
CA ALA A 407 7.72 -17.62 -18.45
C ALA A 407 6.54 -17.24 -19.36
N LYS A 408 6.81 -16.58 -20.48
CA LYS A 408 5.82 -16.16 -21.49
C LYS A 408 5.70 -17.17 -22.62
N LYS A 409 5.16 -18.36 -22.34
CA LYS A 409 5.01 -19.45 -23.31
C LYS A 409 4.08 -19.15 -24.50
N SER A 410 3.20 -18.17 -24.36
CA SER A 410 2.24 -17.77 -25.42
C SER A 410 2.79 -16.73 -26.40
N ARG A 411 3.99 -16.16 -26.13
CA ARG A 411 4.58 -15.15 -27.01
C ARG A 411 5.13 -15.83 -28.29
N VAL A 412 4.58 -15.47 -29.42
CA VAL A 412 5.13 -15.89 -30.73
C VAL A 412 6.35 -15.02 -31.04
N ILE A 413 7.52 -15.63 -31.08
CA ILE A 413 8.78 -14.98 -31.43
C ILE A 413 9.13 -15.40 -32.87
N SER A 414 9.55 -14.46 -33.73
CA SER A 414 10.01 -14.78 -35.08
C SER A 414 11.31 -15.57 -35.01
N GLU A 415 11.56 -16.42 -36.02
CA GLU A 415 12.83 -17.17 -36.11
C GLU A 415 14.06 -16.24 -36.12
N LYS A 416 13.95 -15.07 -36.77
CA LYS A 416 15.01 -14.06 -36.76
C LYS A 416 15.29 -13.58 -35.36
N GLU A 417 14.26 -13.22 -34.60
CA GLU A 417 14.38 -12.74 -33.23
C GLU A 417 14.93 -13.83 -32.30
N ARG A 418 14.46 -15.07 -32.44
CA ARG A 418 14.93 -16.22 -31.67
C ARG A 418 16.43 -16.49 -31.90
N ASN A 419 16.89 -16.39 -33.18
CA ASN A 419 18.30 -16.49 -33.49
C ASN A 419 19.14 -15.37 -32.86
N ILE A 420 18.67 -14.11 -32.93
CA ILE A 420 19.37 -12.97 -32.31
C ILE A 420 19.52 -13.22 -30.82
N VAL A 421 18.45 -13.61 -30.11
CA VAL A 421 18.49 -13.88 -28.66
C VAL A 421 19.45 -15.03 -28.37
N ALA A 422 19.44 -16.12 -29.14
CA ALA A 422 20.33 -17.25 -28.90
C ALA A 422 21.81 -16.88 -29.01
N PHE A 423 22.19 -16.09 -30.00
CA PHE A 423 23.57 -15.62 -30.14
C PHE A 423 23.92 -14.55 -29.09
N HIS A 424 22.99 -13.71 -28.70
CA HIS A 424 23.16 -12.73 -27.63
C HIS A 424 23.50 -13.43 -26.29
N GLU A 425 22.68 -14.39 -25.87
CA GLU A 425 22.89 -15.14 -24.65
C GLU A 425 24.14 -16.04 -24.72
N ALA A 426 24.42 -16.62 -25.90
CA ALA A 426 25.65 -17.35 -26.11
C ALA A 426 26.89 -16.44 -25.98
N GLY A 427 26.82 -15.18 -26.41
CA GLY A 427 27.88 -14.20 -26.25
C GLY A 427 28.25 -13.95 -24.80
N HIS A 428 27.24 -13.73 -23.93
CA HIS A 428 27.44 -13.64 -22.49
C HIS A 428 28.07 -14.92 -21.92
N THR A 429 27.58 -16.07 -22.38
CA THR A 429 28.02 -17.38 -21.90
C THR A 429 29.48 -17.65 -22.24
N VAL A 430 29.91 -17.42 -23.48
CA VAL A 430 31.31 -17.64 -23.92
C VAL A 430 32.28 -16.76 -23.12
N ILE A 431 31.95 -15.47 -22.93
CA ILE A 431 32.82 -14.57 -22.17
C ILE A 431 32.89 -15.03 -20.71
N GLY A 432 31.76 -15.41 -20.11
CA GLY A 432 31.72 -15.91 -18.72
C GLY A 432 32.50 -17.22 -18.50
N VAL A 433 32.62 -18.05 -19.53
CA VAL A 433 33.42 -19.30 -19.46
C VAL A 433 34.91 -19.02 -19.67
N VAL A 434 35.27 -18.05 -20.53
CA VAL A 434 36.67 -17.78 -20.90
C VAL A 434 37.39 -16.90 -19.88
N LEU A 435 36.69 -15.98 -19.23
CA LEU A 435 37.31 -15.07 -18.25
C LEU A 435 37.36 -15.70 -16.86
N ASP A 436 38.55 -15.76 -16.28
CA ASP A 436 38.78 -16.39 -14.95
C ASP A 436 38.14 -15.62 -13.80
N GLU A 437 38.08 -14.29 -13.88
CA GLU A 437 37.53 -13.43 -12.82
C GLU A 437 36.06 -13.07 -13.06
N ALA A 438 35.47 -13.56 -14.18
CA ALA A 438 34.03 -13.37 -14.44
C ALA A 438 33.17 -14.24 -13.52
N ASP A 439 31.92 -13.79 -13.33
CA ASP A 439 30.89 -14.58 -12.66
C ASP A 439 30.67 -15.92 -13.42
N VAL A 440 30.49 -17.02 -12.69
CA VAL A 440 30.29 -18.34 -13.30
C VAL A 440 28.93 -18.42 -13.95
N VAL A 441 28.89 -18.91 -15.19
CA VAL A 441 27.64 -19.15 -15.91
C VAL A 441 26.95 -20.37 -15.28
N HIS A 442 25.82 -20.13 -14.65
CA HIS A 442 25.05 -21.20 -14.00
C HIS A 442 23.95 -21.75 -14.92
N LYS A 443 23.32 -20.88 -15.69
CA LYS A 443 22.23 -21.24 -16.60
C LYS A 443 22.09 -20.20 -17.70
N VAL A 444 21.78 -20.65 -18.88
CA VAL A 444 21.42 -19.77 -20.01
C VAL A 444 20.14 -20.27 -20.66
N THR A 445 19.24 -19.36 -21.02
CA THR A 445 17.94 -19.72 -21.62
C THR A 445 17.48 -18.66 -22.60
N ILE A 446 16.85 -19.12 -23.67
CA ILE A 446 16.15 -18.27 -24.65
C ILE A 446 14.63 -18.26 -24.45
N VAL A 447 14.15 -18.86 -23.36
CA VAL A 447 12.73 -18.79 -23.00
C VAL A 447 12.42 -17.40 -22.43
N PRO A 448 11.51 -16.63 -23.05
CA PRO A 448 11.24 -15.27 -22.63
C PRO A 448 10.57 -15.23 -21.27
N ARG A 449 11.07 -14.36 -20.39
CA ARG A 449 10.49 -14.07 -19.06
C ARG A 449 10.40 -12.56 -18.83
N GLY A 450 9.34 -12.13 -18.22
CA GLY A 450 9.14 -10.71 -17.92
C GLY A 450 9.27 -9.83 -19.17
N GLN A 451 10.29 -8.96 -19.23
CA GLN A 451 10.62 -8.12 -20.38
C GLN A 451 11.80 -8.67 -21.21
N ALA A 452 12.51 -9.68 -20.71
CA ALA A 452 13.67 -10.26 -21.37
C ALA A 452 13.26 -11.29 -22.42
N GLY A 453 13.95 -11.30 -23.56
CA GLY A 453 13.80 -12.31 -24.63
C GLY A 453 14.47 -13.62 -24.26
N GLY A 454 15.57 -13.57 -23.54
CA GLY A 454 16.34 -14.65 -22.92
C GLY A 454 17.08 -14.09 -21.72
N TYR A 455 17.84 -14.89 -21.01
CA TYR A 455 18.76 -14.43 -19.96
C TYR A 455 19.81 -15.48 -19.61
N ALA A 456 20.99 -14.99 -19.23
CA ALA A 456 22.05 -15.79 -18.65
C ALA A 456 22.14 -15.51 -17.14
N VAL A 457 22.09 -16.57 -16.33
CA VAL A 457 22.32 -16.47 -14.87
C VAL A 457 23.81 -16.61 -14.61
N MET A 458 24.42 -15.49 -14.24
CA MET A 458 25.80 -15.42 -13.83
C MET A 458 25.85 -15.31 -12.30
N LEU A 459 26.57 -16.22 -11.64
CA LEU A 459 26.70 -16.24 -10.18
C LEU A 459 28.15 -16.01 -9.77
N PRO A 460 28.43 -15.19 -8.74
CA PRO A 460 29.77 -15.04 -8.23
C PRO A 460 30.27 -16.38 -7.67
N LYS A 461 31.54 -16.67 -7.82
CA LYS A 461 32.18 -17.89 -7.28
C LYS A 461 32.06 -17.96 -5.76
N GLU A 462 32.12 -16.81 -5.10
CA GLU A 462 32.03 -16.63 -3.65
C GLU A 462 31.25 -15.35 -3.32
N ASP A 463 30.64 -15.27 -2.13
CA ASP A 463 30.07 -14.02 -1.62
C ASP A 463 31.23 -13.07 -1.25
N ARG A 464 31.43 -12.02 -2.05
CA ARG A 464 32.57 -11.08 -1.90
C ARG A 464 32.08 -9.73 -1.40
N TYR A 465 32.80 -9.18 -0.43
CA TYR A 465 32.56 -7.81 0.05
C TYR A 465 33.27 -6.76 -0.82
N PHE A 466 34.39 -7.12 -1.46
CA PHE A 466 35.20 -6.23 -2.28
C PHE A 466 35.38 -6.81 -3.67
N MET A 467 35.44 -5.95 -4.66
CA MET A 467 35.76 -6.31 -6.04
C MET A 467 36.99 -5.52 -6.49
N THR A 468 37.91 -6.19 -7.16
CA THR A 468 39.11 -5.60 -7.73
C THR A 468 38.81 -4.92 -9.07
N LYS A 469 39.72 -4.03 -9.54
CA LYS A 469 39.61 -3.40 -10.87
C LYS A 469 39.50 -4.43 -12.00
N PRO A 470 40.34 -5.51 -12.05
CA PRO A 470 40.18 -6.57 -13.07
C PRO A 470 38.81 -7.25 -13.05
N GLU A 471 38.28 -7.59 -11.87
CA GLU A 471 36.96 -8.23 -11.73
C GLU A 471 35.84 -7.34 -12.26
N LEU A 472 35.89 -6.03 -12.01
CA LEU A 472 34.91 -5.08 -12.51
C LEU A 472 35.02 -4.92 -14.04
N LEU A 473 36.24 -4.92 -14.60
CA LEU A 473 36.44 -4.89 -16.06
C LEU A 473 35.94 -6.18 -16.72
N ASP A 474 36.18 -7.35 -16.12
CA ASP A 474 35.66 -8.62 -16.60
C ASP A 474 34.12 -8.65 -16.57
N LYS A 475 33.54 -8.08 -15.52
CA LYS A 475 32.07 -7.95 -15.41
C LYS A 475 31.48 -7.04 -16.49
N ILE A 476 32.12 -5.90 -16.78
CA ILE A 476 31.73 -5.03 -17.89
C ILE A 476 31.87 -5.76 -19.22
N THR A 477 32.99 -6.47 -19.42
CA THR A 477 33.26 -7.26 -20.65
C THR A 477 32.17 -8.32 -20.85
N GLY A 478 31.79 -9.04 -19.79
CA GLY A 478 30.69 -10.01 -19.81
C GLY A 478 29.35 -9.40 -20.20
N LEU A 479 29.01 -8.23 -19.64
CA LEU A 479 27.78 -7.50 -19.99
C LEU A 479 27.74 -7.04 -21.46
N LEU A 480 28.90 -6.76 -22.06
CA LEU A 480 28.97 -6.34 -23.46
C LEU A 480 28.90 -7.52 -24.44
N GLY A 481 29.05 -8.76 -23.95
CA GLY A 481 29.16 -9.99 -24.75
C GLY A 481 28.00 -10.21 -25.72
N GLY A 482 26.76 -10.03 -25.25
CA GLY A 482 25.57 -10.21 -26.08
C GLY A 482 25.54 -9.27 -27.27
N ARG A 483 25.83 -8.00 -27.05
CA ARG A 483 25.89 -6.99 -28.10
C ARG A 483 26.99 -7.26 -29.13
N VAL A 484 28.15 -7.66 -28.66
CA VAL A 484 29.31 -7.98 -29.51
C VAL A 484 29.04 -9.22 -30.33
N ALA A 485 28.37 -10.23 -29.78
CA ALA A 485 27.95 -11.43 -30.51
C ALA A 485 26.99 -11.08 -31.64
N GLU A 486 26.01 -10.23 -31.41
CA GLU A 486 25.10 -9.75 -32.46
C GLU A 486 25.87 -9.08 -33.61
N GLU A 487 26.82 -8.20 -33.31
CA GLU A 487 27.63 -7.50 -34.31
C GLU A 487 28.49 -8.47 -35.15
N ILE A 488 29.16 -9.42 -34.49
CA ILE A 488 30.04 -10.41 -35.18
C ILE A 488 29.24 -11.35 -36.08
N VAL A 489 28.04 -11.75 -35.64
CA VAL A 489 27.26 -12.79 -36.36
C VAL A 489 26.37 -12.22 -37.45
N PHE A 490 25.66 -11.13 -37.14
CA PHE A 490 24.64 -10.56 -38.02
C PHE A 490 25.10 -9.29 -38.73
N GLY A 491 26.19 -8.64 -38.29
CA GLY A 491 26.61 -7.33 -38.78
C GLY A 491 25.64 -6.20 -38.42
N GLU A 492 24.57 -6.53 -37.70
CA GLU A 492 23.55 -5.62 -37.23
C GLU A 492 23.48 -5.70 -35.68
N VAL A 493 22.82 -4.72 -35.07
CA VAL A 493 22.74 -4.60 -33.62
C VAL A 493 21.30 -4.34 -33.24
N SER A 494 20.83 -4.98 -32.15
CA SER A 494 19.47 -4.87 -31.66
C SER A 494 19.36 -3.95 -30.46
N THR A 495 18.13 -3.64 -30.04
CA THR A 495 17.84 -2.92 -28.80
C THR A 495 17.88 -3.82 -27.56
N GLY A 496 18.10 -5.13 -27.72
CA GLY A 496 18.08 -6.13 -26.65
C GLY A 496 19.09 -5.85 -25.53
N ALA A 497 20.26 -5.34 -25.90
CA ALA A 497 21.35 -5.03 -24.96
C ALA A 497 21.15 -3.77 -24.08
N HIS A 498 19.93 -3.18 -24.05
CA HIS A 498 19.70 -1.93 -23.29
C HIS A 498 20.04 -2.05 -21.80
N ASN A 499 19.61 -3.12 -21.16
CA ASN A 499 19.87 -3.35 -19.74
C ASN A 499 21.36 -3.60 -19.46
N ASP A 500 22.04 -4.31 -20.36
CA ASP A 500 23.47 -4.60 -20.23
C ASP A 500 24.31 -3.34 -20.33
N PHE A 501 23.98 -2.45 -21.27
CA PHE A 501 24.61 -1.13 -21.34
C PHE A 501 24.34 -0.28 -20.11
N GLN A 502 23.13 -0.27 -19.58
CA GLN A 502 22.80 0.48 -18.37
C GLN A 502 23.65 0.00 -17.18
N ARG A 503 23.75 -1.32 -17.01
CA ARG A 503 24.56 -1.94 -15.94
C ARG A 503 26.06 -1.69 -16.16
N ALA A 504 26.58 -1.92 -17.35
CA ALA A 504 27.99 -1.71 -17.69
C ALA A 504 28.41 -0.26 -17.48
N THR A 505 27.61 0.71 -17.97
CA THR A 505 27.85 2.14 -17.76
C THR A 505 27.79 2.52 -16.28
N GLY A 506 26.84 1.94 -15.53
CA GLY A 506 26.75 2.15 -14.08
C GLY A 506 27.99 1.66 -13.33
N ILE A 507 28.55 0.51 -13.70
CA ILE A 507 29.79 -0.02 -13.11
C ILE A 507 30.97 0.90 -13.49
N ALA A 508 31.14 1.24 -14.76
CA ALA A 508 32.22 2.13 -15.23
C ALA A 508 32.17 3.49 -14.50
N ARG A 509 30.99 4.07 -14.34
CA ARG A 509 30.82 5.31 -13.59
C ARG A 509 31.30 5.19 -12.14
N ARG A 510 30.87 4.15 -11.44
CA ARG A 510 31.29 3.92 -10.04
C ARG A 510 32.78 3.65 -9.90
N MET A 511 33.39 2.95 -10.86
CA MET A 511 34.84 2.75 -10.90
C MET A 511 35.59 4.09 -10.92
N VAL A 512 35.12 5.03 -11.71
CA VAL A 512 35.77 6.35 -11.89
C VAL A 512 35.41 7.29 -10.75
N THR A 513 34.12 7.38 -10.36
CA THR A 513 33.65 8.42 -9.44
C THR A 513 33.66 8.01 -7.97
N GLU A 514 33.39 6.73 -7.65
CA GLU A 514 33.28 6.28 -6.26
C GLU A 514 34.51 5.53 -5.77
N PHE A 515 35.09 4.67 -6.62
CA PHE A 515 36.16 3.76 -6.20
C PHE A 515 37.57 4.29 -6.48
N GLY A 516 37.70 5.43 -7.19
CA GLY A 516 39.00 6.03 -7.50
C GLY A 516 39.90 5.12 -8.34
N MET A 517 39.30 4.30 -9.25
CA MET A 517 40.02 3.30 -10.06
C MET A 517 40.47 3.82 -11.42
N SER A 518 40.39 5.13 -11.68
CA SER A 518 40.92 5.76 -12.89
C SER A 518 42.40 6.08 -12.72
N ASP A 519 43.24 5.63 -13.65
CA ASP A 519 44.67 5.95 -13.65
C ASP A 519 44.93 7.41 -13.99
N LYS A 520 44.03 8.07 -14.74
CA LYS A 520 44.13 9.45 -15.18
C LYS A 520 43.67 10.43 -14.11
N LEU A 521 42.55 10.15 -13.46
CA LEU A 521 41.95 11.01 -12.42
C LEU A 521 42.55 10.76 -11.02
N GLY A 522 43.27 9.63 -10.84
CA GLY A 522 43.85 9.23 -9.59
C GLY A 522 42.84 8.72 -8.55
N PRO A 523 43.32 8.41 -7.33
CA PRO A 523 42.50 7.85 -6.27
C PRO A 523 41.66 8.94 -5.55
N MET A 524 40.72 9.51 -6.27
CA MET A 524 39.82 10.55 -5.78
C MET A 524 38.36 10.12 -5.94
N GLN A 525 37.51 10.59 -5.02
CA GLN A 525 36.06 10.43 -5.12
C GLN A 525 35.42 11.71 -5.68
N PHE A 526 34.61 11.55 -6.71
CA PHE A 526 33.89 12.62 -7.39
C PHE A 526 32.40 12.45 -7.19
N GLY A 527 31.70 13.53 -6.78
CA GLY A 527 30.29 13.49 -6.44
C GLY A 527 30.06 13.15 -4.96
N SER A 528 28.93 13.58 -4.42
CA SER A 528 28.52 13.15 -3.09
C SER A 528 27.94 11.75 -3.18
N SER A 529 28.34 10.84 -2.30
CA SER A 529 27.76 9.51 -2.12
C SER A 529 26.30 9.56 -1.58
N GLN A 530 25.77 10.74 -1.33
CA GLN A 530 24.38 10.92 -0.95
C GLN A 530 23.51 10.69 -2.18
N GLY A 531 22.96 9.49 -2.27
CA GLY A 531 21.95 9.11 -3.24
C GLY A 531 20.88 10.18 -3.32
N GLY A 532 20.74 10.78 -4.51
CA GLY A 532 19.88 11.91 -4.75
C GLY A 532 18.49 11.68 -4.18
N GLN A 533 18.07 12.55 -3.30
CA GLN A 533 16.70 12.61 -2.83
C GLN A 533 15.83 12.95 -4.04
N VAL A 534 15.19 11.96 -4.63
CA VAL A 534 14.14 12.18 -5.62
C VAL A 534 12.95 12.77 -4.88
N PHE A 535 12.91 14.09 -4.81
CA PHE A 535 11.74 14.84 -4.37
C PHE A 535 10.85 15.09 -5.58
N LEU A 536 9.63 14.59 -5.53
CA LEU A 536 8.58 14.84 -6.52
C LEU A 536 8.52 16.34 -6.86
N GLY A 537 9.00 16.71 -8.04
CA GLY A 537 8.73 17.98 -8.68
C GLY A 537 9.84 19.04 -8.74
N ARG A 538 11.07 18.77 -8.25
CA ARG A 538 12.25 19.58 -8.54
C ARG A 538 13.48 18.69 -8.62
N ASP A 539 14.11 18.68 -9.77
CA ASP A 539 15.49 18.26 -9.94
C ASP A 539 16.37 19.21 -9.11
N PHE A 540 16.63 18.86 -7.85
CA PHE A 540 17.79 19.41 -7.19
C PHE A 540 18.98 18.75 -7.88
N HIS A 541 19.71 19.51 -8.68
CA HIS A 541 21.00 19.13 -9.18
C HIS A 541 21.76 18.52 -8.00
N SER A 542 22.21 17.27 -8.13
CA SER A 542 23.29 16.77 -7.29
C SER A 542 24.39 17.83 -7.42
N GLU A 543 24.72 18.53 -6.34
CA GLU A 543 25.80 19.50 -6.37
C GLU A 543 27.04 18.77 -6.85
N GLN A 544 27.41 19.03 -8.09
CA GLN A 544 28.67 18.55 -8.64
C GLN A 544 29.76 19.21 -7.80
N ASN A 545 30.45 18.42 -6.99
CA ASN A 545 31.61 18.92 -6.21
C ASN A 545 32.89 18.95 -7.04
N TYR A 546 32.76 18.95 -8.37
CA TYR A 546 33.85 19.00 -9.33
C TYR A 546 33.53 19.92 -10.50
N SER A 547 34.59 20.44 -11.15
CA SER A 547 34.46 21.38 -12.28
C SER A 547 33.99 20.69 -13.56
N ASP A 548 33.49 21.45 -14.52
CA ASP A 548 33.10 20.94 -15.85
C ASP A 548 34.26 20.26 -16.58
N ALA A 549 35.51 20.70 -16.35
CA ALA A 549 36.69 20.02 -16.88
C ALA A 549 36.83 18.59 -16.34
N ILE A 550 36.65 18.40 -15.03
CA ILE A 550 36.65 17.07 -14.42
C ILE A 550 35.47 16.25 -14.89
N ALA A 551 34.29 16.81 -15.05
CA ALA A 551 33.12 16.13 -15.62
C ALA A 551 33.44 15.55 -17.00
N HIS A 552 34.07 16.34 -17.87
CA HIS A 552 34.52 15.89 -19.18
C HIS A 552 35.55 14.76 -19.09
N GLU A 553 36.51 14.85 -18.17
CA GLU A 553 37.50 13.80 -17.95
C GLU A 553 36.85 12.50 -17.43
N ILE A 554 35.84 12.57 -16.55
CA ILE A 554 35.06 11.42 -16.10
C ILE A 554 34.37 10.74 -17.28
N ASP A 555 33.73 11.51 -18.16
CA ASP A 555 33.08 10.99 -19.36
C ASP A 555 34.07 10.33 -20.33
N MET A 556 35.25 10.91 -20.51
CA MET A 556 36.30 10.36 -21.34
C MET A 556 36.85 9.04 -20.77
N GLU A 557 37.08 8.96 -19.46
CA GLU A 557 37.53 7.74 -18.80
C GLU A 557 36.49 6.62 -18.90
N MET A 558 35.20 6.94 -18.65
CA MET A 558 34.12 6.00 -18.83
C MET A 558 34.07 5.45 -20.27
N GLN A 559 34.19 6.34 -21.27
CA GLN A 559 34.23 5.92 -22.67
C GLN A 559 35.43 5.02 -22.97
N THR A 560 36.60 5.32 -22.38
CA THR A 560 37.81 4.52 -22.55
C THR A 560 37.60 3.11 -21.99
N ILE A 561 37.14 3.00 -20.72
CA ILE A 561 36.80 1.71 -20.10
C ILE A 561 35.83 0.91 -20.96
N MET A 562 34.74 1.54 -21.40
CA MET A 562 33.72 0.85 -22.22
C MET A 562 34.30 0.38 -23.58
N LYS A 563 35.13 1.18 -24.24
CA LYS A 563 35.77 0.82 -25.53
C LYS A 563 36.76 -0.31 -25.36
N GLU A 564 37.60 -0.28 -24.32
CA GLU A 564 38.57 -1.32 -24.02
C GLU A 564 37.88 -2.66 -23.72
N CYS A 565 36.86 -2.64 -22.85
CA CYS A 565 36.07 -3.84 -22.55
C CYS A 565 35.34 -4.38 -23.79
N TYR A 566 34.81 -3.47 -24.65
CA TYR A 566 34.16 -3.85 -25.88
C TYR A 566 35.15 -4.51 -26.89
N ALA A 567 36.34 -3.93 -27.06
CA ALA A 567 37.38 -4.50 -27.91
C ALA A 567 37.85 -5.88 -27.39
N ARG A 568 38.02 -6.02 -26.05
CA ARG A 568 38.36 -7.29 -25.41
C ARG A 568 37.27 -8.35 -25.61
N ALA A 569 36.00 -7.98 -25.44
CA ALA A 569 34.86 -8.86 -25.69
C ALA A 569 34.87 -9.33 -27.16
N LYS A 570 35.12 -8.41 -28.09
CA LYS A 570 35.18 -8.72 -29.55
C LYS A 570 36.30 -9.68 -29.87
N GLN A 571 37.48 -9.50 -29.29
CA GLN A 571 38.61 -10.40 -29.46
C GLN A 571 38.26 -11.80 -28.91
N ILE A 572 37.76 -11.91 -27.68
CA ILE A 572 37.40 -13.18 -27.04
C ILE A 572 36.38 -13.95 -27.87
N LEU A 573 35.32 -13.28 -28.35
CA LEU A 573 34.27 -13.92 -29.13
C LEU A 573 34.75 -14.31 -30.55
N THR A 574 35.67 -13.55 -31.14
CA THR A 574 36.26 -13.88 -32.41
C THR A 574 37.16 -15.11 -32.30
N ASP A 575 37.99 -15.15 -31.26
CA ASP A 575 38.93 -16.29 -31.02
C ASP A 575 38.18 -17.57 -30.61
N ASN A 576 36.96 -17.45 -30.05
CA ASN A 576 36.12 -18.58 -29.63
C ASN A 576 34.83 -18.68 -30.45
N ARG A 577 34.90 -18.33 -31.76
CA ARG A 577 33.73 -18.35 -32.65
C ARG A 577 33.03 -19.70 -32.70
N ASP A 578 33.80 -20.79 -32.72
CA ASP A 578 33.26 -22.14 -32.76
C ASP A 578 32.39 -22.46 -31.53
N LYS A 579 32.84 -22.01 -30.35
CA LYS A 579 32.06 -22.18 -29.10
C LYS A 579 30.78 -21.33 -29.12
N LEU A 580 30.86 -20.10 -29.64
CA LEU A 580 29.70 -19.21 -29.78
C LEU A 580 28.63 -19.84 -30.67
N ASP A 581 29.02 -20.33 -31.86
CA ASP A 581 28.12 -20.96 -32.78
C ASP A 581 27.53 -22.27 -32.23
N LEU A 582 28.33 -23.05 -31.50
CA LEU A 582 27.91 -24.31 -30.88
C LEU A 582 26.84 -24.06 -29.77
N ILE A 583 27.14 -23.15 -28.85
CA ILE A 583 26.22 -22.83 -27.77
C ILE A 583 24.91 -22.24 -28.31
N ALA A 584 24.99 -21.30 -29.27
CA ALA A 584 23.80 -20.70 -29.86
C ALA A 584 22.92 -21.72 -30.57
N LYS A 585 23.51 -22.63 -31.40
CA LYS A 585 22.76 -23.70 -32.07
C LYS A 585 22.11 -24.65 -31.05
N THR A 586 22.86 -25.06 -30.03
CA THR A 586 22.32 -25.94 -28.99
C THR A 586 21.16 -25.26 -28.21
N LEU A 587 21.26 -23.93 -27.92
CA LEU A 587 20.17 -23.19 -27.33
C LEU A 587 18.91 -23.13 -28.21
N LEU A 588 19.06 -23.05 -29.51
CA LEU A 588 17.93 -23.13 -30.45
C LEU A 588 17.21 -24.49 -30.43
N GLU A 589 17.93 -25.57 -30.08
CA GLU A 589 17.39 -26.93 -29.98
C GLU A 589 16.77 -27.24 -28.63
N VAL A 590 17.49 -26.93 -27.52
CA VAL A 590 17.08 -27.33 -26.15
C VAL A 590 16.52 -26.18 -25.30
N GLU A 591 16.56 -24.95 -25.82
CA GLU A 591 16.06 -23.69 -25.22
C GLU A 591 16.72 -23.28 -23.89
N THR A 592 17.31 -24.19 -23.16
CA THR A 592 17.94 -23.93 -21.86
C THR A 592 19.13 -24.86 -21.65
N LEU A 593 20.25 -24.30 -21.20
CA LEU A 593 21.46 -25.03 -20.80
C LEU A 593 21.82 -24.69 -19.36
N ASP A 594 22.17 -25.72 -18.60
CA ASP A 594 22.74 -25.57 -17.24
C ASP A 594 24.28 -25.51 -17.27
N ALA A 595 24.89 -25.22 -16.12
CA ALA A 595 26.35 -25.08 -16.00
C ALA A 595 27.13 -26.33 -16.44
N GLU A 596 26.63 -27.53 -16.11
CA GLU A 596 27.29 -28.80 -16.49
C GLU A 596 27.25 -29.01 -18.01
N GLN A 597 26.11 -28.76 -18.62
CA GLN A 597 25.91 -28.83 -20.06
C GLN A 597 26.78 -27.82 -20.80
N ILE A 598 26.87 -26.58 -20.31
CA ILE A 598 27.69 -25.51 -20.91
C ILE A 598 29.17 -25.89 -20.85
N ASN A 599 29.68 -26.33 -19.71
CA ASN A 599 31.07 -26.74 -19.59
C ASN A 599 31.38 -27.94 -20.49
N HIS A 600 30.48 -28.95 -20.48
CA HIS A 600 30.67 -30.12 -21.34
C HIS A 600 30.65 -29.79 -22.84
N LEU A 601 29.81 -28.86 -23.27
CA LEU A 601 29.80 -28.33 -24.63
C LEU A 601 31.10 -27.60 -24.96
N CYS A 602 31.62 -26.78 -24.05
CA CYS A 602 32.86 -26.04 -24.27
C CYS A 602 34.10 -26.96 -24.34
N ASP A 603 34.12 -28.07 -23.57
CA ASP A 603 35.27 -28.99 -23.45
C ASP A 603 35.22 -30.10 -24.50
N TYR A 604 34.05 -30.66 -24.79
CA TYR A 604 33.90 -31.87 -25.62
C TYR A 604 33.10 -31.65 -26.93
N GLY A 605 32.53 -30.47 -27.13
CA GLY A 605 31.75 -30.16 -28.34
C GLY A 605 30.39 -30.86 -28.45
N ARG A 606 29.90 -31.50 -27.37
CA ARG A 606 28.61 -32.22 -27.32
C ARG A 606 27.98 -32.13 -25.95
N LEU A 607 26.67 -32.32 -25.88
CA LEU A 607 25.95 -32.44 -24.63
C LEU A 607 26.33 -33.72 -23.87
N PRO A 608 26.32 -33.72 -22.52
CA PRO A 608 26.49 -34.94 -21.74
C PRO A 608 25.37 -35.92 -22.04
N GLU A 609 25.70 -37.21 -22.10
CA GLU A 609 24.70 -38.27 -22.28
C GLU A 609 23.81 -38.28 -21.02
N ARG A 610 22.53 -37.98 -21.18
CA ARG A 610 21.59 -38.12 -20.07
C ARG A 610 21.54 -39.56 -19.63
N PRO A 611 21.70 -39.88 -18.31
CA PRO A 611 21.36 -41.19 -17.83
C PRO A 611 19.88 -41.40 -18.14
N THR A 612 19.55 -42.45 -18.88
CA THR A 612 18.19 -42.84 -19.29
C THR A 612 17.38 -43.15 -18.02
N SER A 613 16.80 -42.15 -17.40
CA SER A 613 15.70 -42.31 -16.43
C SER A 613 14.40 -42.32 -17.26
N SER A 614 13.88 -43.52 -17.43
CA SER A 614 12.57 -43.79 -18.01
C SER A 614 11.46 -43.04 -17.33
N THR A 615 10.99 -41.95 -17.89
CA THR A 615 9.58 -41.54 -17.83
C THR A 615 9.36 -40.48 -18.92
N ASP A 616 9.25 -40.95 -20.18
CA ASP A 616 8.58 -40.18 -21.22
C ASP A 616 7.07 -40.11 -20.88
N VAL A 617 6.67 -39.11 -20.13
CA VAL A 617 5.26 -38.74 -20.07
C VAL A 617 4.96 -37.93 -21.34
N LYS A 618 4.51 -38.64 -22.36
CA LYS A 618 3.84 -38.02 -23.51
C LYS A 618 2.58 -37.31 -23.01
N VAL A 619 2.64 -36.02 -22.90
CA VAL A 619 1.45 -35.19 -22.68
C VAL A 619 0.70 -35.13 -24.02
N ASN A 620 -0.28 -36.03 -24.19
CA ASN A 620 -1.26 -35.94 -25.25
C ASN A 620 -2.20 -34.76 -24.96
N ILE A 621 -1.91 -33.62 -25.59
CA ILE A 621 -2.86 -32.50 -25.63
C ILE A 621 -3.89 -32.83 -26.71
N ASN A 622 -4.97 -33.50 -26.33
CA ASN A 622 -6.19 -33.54 -27.16
C ASN A 622 -6.86 -32.17 -27.10
N MET A 623 -6.54 -31.30 -28.06
CA MET A 623 -7.41 -30.19 -28.39
C MET A 623 -8.67 -30.74 -29.06
N LYS A 624 -9.75 -30.89 -28.27
CA LYS A 624 -11.08 -30.96 -28.87
C LYS A 624 -11.39 -29.56 -29.45
N LYS A 625 -11.56 -29.56 -30.77
CA LYS A 625 -12.27 -28.51 -31.49
C LYS A 625 -13.75 -28.63 -31.10
N ASP A 626 -14.23 -27.69 -30.33
CA ASP A 626 -15.66 -27.35 -30.21
C ASP A 626 -15.85 -26.05 -31.03
N ASP A 627 -15.88 -26.20 -32.37
CA ASP A 627 -16.57 -25.29 -33.26
C ASP A 627 -17.86 -26.02 -33.63
N GLU A 628 -19.00 -25.45 -33.21
CA GLU A 628 -20.31 -25.40 -33.85
C GLU A 628 -21.41 -25.22 -32.79
N GLU A 629 -22.29 -24.27 -33.13
CA GLU A 629 -23.60 -23.94 -32.54
C GLU A 629 -23.65 -22.72 -31.61
N LEU A 630 -23.72 -21.56 -32.26
CA LEU A 630 -24.51 -20.42 -31.79
C LEU A 630 -25.10 -19.69 -33.01
N GLU A 631 -26.05 -20.31 -33.69
CA GLU A 631 -27.14 -19.64 -34.40
C GLU A 631 -28.47 -20.17 -33.83
N ASP A 632 -29.42 -19.25 -33.64
CA ASP A 632 -30.83 -19.40 -33.25
C ASP A 632 -31.15 -19.70 -31.76
N LYS A 633 -31.31 -18.61 -30.95
CA LYS A 633 -32.63 -18.20 -30.40
C LYS A 633 -32.52 -16.88 -29.65
#